data_e74b5dbcb1470d2af28f8837ba3965cb
#
_entry.id   e74b5dbcb1470d2af28f8837ba3965cb
#
_cell.length_a   1.000
_cell.length_b   1.000
_cell.length_c   1.000
_cell.angle_alpha   90.00
_cell.angle_beta   90.00
_cell.angle_gamma   90.00
#
_symmetry.space_group_name_H-M   'P 1'
#
loop_
_entity.id
_entity.type
_entity.pdbx_description
1 polymer ?
#
loop_
_entity_poly.entity_id
_entity_poly.type
_entity_poly.pdbx_seq_one_letter_code
_entity_poly.pdbx_strand_id
1 'polypeptide(L)'
;MPSQIVIPVLATLVILMSLIISHPLSYSTPTIRDLDRTQADAAEEKVRVLADELETRINKSGEILEITSKLPQVSSTPFASSISPELPGIPEDADMPKRKVAQDILDTDKDFQAIFFLMPNGDMYLIEPYSRQQNLTANNFAFRDYYRGAVDTHNTYLGNVIISASSGRPQTNMAVPIFSENNGTLIGVWGGGLNLTNFSKSLQSLNLTNNERVVYVDQQGQKIADSNNQSLLRPNSLNESFADLQSFRNAVNGESGTLIESINGTKMLVSYHPVKVFSTVWAVLAIEPYDGPTVS
;
A
#
# COMPACT_ATOMS: atom_id res chain seq x y z
N MET A 1 54.79 19.48 -76.47
CA MET A 1 53.41 19.97 -76.29
C MET A 1 52.59 18.78 -75.85
N PRO A 2 52.19 18.66 -74.63
CA PRO A 2 51.34 17.55 -74.21
C PRO A 2 49.86 18.02 -74.14
N SER A 3 49.01 17.18 -74.71
CA SER A 3 47.57 17.29 -74.70
C SER A 3 46.98 16.95 -73.32
N GLN A 4 46.16 17.87 -72.76
CA GLN A 4 45.42 17.62 -71.53
C GLN A 4 44.22 16.72 -71.83
N ILE A 5 44.10 15.66 -71.05
CA ILE A 5 42.92 14.79 -71.01
C ILE A 5 41.97 15.40 -69.98
N VAL A 6 40.84 15.93 -70.45
CA VAL A 6 39.74 16.35 -69.59
C VAL A 6 38.79 15.15 -69.33
N ILE A 7 38.79 14.56 -68.17
CA ILE A 7 37.82 13.52 -67.81
C ILE A 7 36.59 14.23 -67.24
N PRO A 8 35.36 13.95 -67.71
CA PRO A 8 34.18 14.63 -67.26
C PRO A 8 33.74 14.09 -65.87
N VAL A 9 33.72 14.98 -64.91
CA VAL A 9 33.27 14.76 -63.51
C VAL A 9 31.75 14.46 -63.40
N LEU A 10 31.02 14.38 -64.50
CA LEU A 10 29.56 14.26 -64.53
C LEU A 10 29.02 12.82 -64.43
N ALA A 11 29.89 11.80 -64.61
CA ALA A 11 29.41 10.40 -64.61
C ALA A 11 29.36 9.73 -63.24
N THR A 12 30.02 10.28 -62.24
CA THR A 12 30.10 9.70 -60.91
C THR A 12 28.94 10.15 -59.94
N LEU A 13 28.21 11.19 -60.31
CA LEU A 13 27.10 11.69 -59.47
C LEU A 13 25.76 10.99 -59.71
N VAL A 14 25.59 10.29 -60.84
CA VAL A 14 24.34 9.59 -61.19
C VAL A 14 24.29 8.18 -60.61
N ILE A 15 25.44 7.57 -60.27
CA ILE A 15 25.49 6.20 -59.71
C ILE A 15 25.28 6.20 -58.20
N LEU A 16 25.52 7.31 -57.51
CA LEU A 16 25.26 7.41 -56.06
C LEU A 16 23.81 7.72 -55.71
N MET A 17 22.98 8.17 -56.65
CA MET A 17 21.55 8.47 -56.42
C MET A 17 20.63 7.28 -56.67
N SER A 18 21.09 6.18 -57.21
CA SER A 18 20.27 4.98 -57.49
C SER A 18 20.31 3.90 -56.37
N LEU A 19 21.02 4.14 -55.26
CA LEU A 19 21.14 3.21 -54.14
C LEU A 19 20.30 3.63 -52.91
N ILE A 20 19.47 4.66 -53.01
CA ILE A 20 18.56 5.11 -51.92
C ILE A 20 17.09 4.75 -52.22
N ILE A 21 16.85 3.80 -53.07
CA ILE A 21 15.48 3.39 -53.37
C ILE A 21 15.23 1.99 -52.84
N SER A 22 14.29 1.96 -51.89
CA SER A 22 13.49 0.83 -51.45
C SER A 22 14.15 -0.18 -50.50
N HIS A 23 14.34 0.26 -49.26
CA HIS A 23 13.82 -0.61 -48.20
C HIS A 23 12.42 -0.07 -47.85
N PRO A 24 11.34 -0.78 -48.16
CA PRO A 24 10.07 -0.47 -47.57
C PRO A 24 10.25 -0.72 -46.06
N LEU A 25 10.22 0.36 -45.27
CA LEU A 25 9.93 0.24 -43.88
C LEU A 25 8.59 -0.48 -43.81
N SER A 26 8.62 -1.81 -43.65
CA SER A 26 7.44 -2.59 -43.31
C SER A 26 7.08 -2.19 -41.92
N TYR A 27 6.29 -1.14 -41.76
CA TYR A 27 5.51 -0.93 -40.59
C TYR A 27 4.54 -2.12 -40.50
N SER A 28 4.93 -3.17 -39.80
CA SER A 28 3.99 -4.20 -39.40
C SER A 28 2.97 -3.50 -38.47
N THR A 29 1.76 -3.33 -38.95
CA THR A 29 0.64 -2.95 -38.07
C THR A 29 0.60 -3.98 -36.96
N PRO A 30 0.66 -3.57 -35.67
CA PRO A 30 0.61 -4.52 -34.57
C PRO A 30 -0.66 -5.36 -34.70
N THR A 31 -0.54 -6.66 -34.54
CA THR A 31 -1.70 -7.56 -34.51
C THR A 31 -2.50 -7.32 -33.25
N ILE A 32 -3.79 -7.68 -33.24
CA ILE A 32 -4.66 -7.58 -32.06
C ILE A 32 -4.00 -8.28 -30.86
N ARG A 33 -3.33 -9.42 -31.05
CA ARG A 33 -2.55 -10.11 -29.99
C ARG A 33 -1.37 -9.28 -29.46
N ASP A 34 -0.71 -8.51 -30.30
CA ASP A 34 0.42 -7.68 -29.89
C ASP A 34 -0.05 -6.45 -29.11
N LEU A 35 -1.23 -5.89 -29.47
CA LEU A 35 -1.87 -4.80 -28.72
C LEU A 35 -2.33 -5.27 -27.35
N ASP A 36 -2.97 -6.44 -27.24
CA ASP A 36 -3.41 -7.03 -25.97
C ASP A 36 -2.21 -7.31 -25.05
N ARG A 37 -1.10 -7.82 -25.60
CA ARG A 37 0.13 -8.06 -24.83
C ARG A 37 0.76 -6.75 -24.35
N THR A 38 0.84 -5.73 -25.18
CA THR A 38 1.41 -4.42 -24.80
C THR A 38 0.57 -3.76 -23.71
N GLN A 39 -0.76 -3.91 -23.75
CA GLN A 39 -1.64 -3.39 -22.71
C GLN A 39 -1.44 -4.14 -21.40
N ALA A 40 -1.37 -5.46 -21.43
CA ALA A 40 -1.10 -6.28 -20.25
C ALA A 40 0.26 -5.94 -19.62
N ASP A 41 1.33 -5.85 -20.43
CA ASP A 41 2.67 -5.51 -19.96
C ASP A 41 2.70 -4.11 -19.29
N ALA A 42 1.99 -3.14 -19.87
CA ALA A 42 1.88 -1.78 -19.29
C ALA A 42 1.09 -1.78 -17.97
N ALA A 43 0.04 -2.59 -17.86
CA ALA A 43 -0.76 -2.72 -16.65
C ALA A 43 0.03 -3.47 -15.55
N GLU A 44 0.80 -4.50 -15.90
CA GLU A 44 1.70 -5.19 -14.96
C GLU A 44 2.78 -4.25 -14.43
N GLU A 45 3.42 -3.46 -15.28
CA GLU A 45 4.41 -2.46 -14.86
C GLU A 45 3.79 -1.41 -13.91
N LYS A 46 2.55 -0.97 -14.20
CA LYS A 46 1.83 -0.03 -13.34
C LYS A 46 1.60 -0.61 -11.93
N VAL A 47 1.06 -1.83 -11.81
CA VAL A 47 0.82 -2.44 -10.50
C VAL A 47 2.11 -2.71 -9.75
N ARG A 48 3.20 -3.04 -10.45
CA ARG A 48 4.53 -3.19 -9.87
C ARG A 48 5.03 -1.89 -9.24
N VAL A 49 5.00 -0.78 -10.00
CA VAL A 49 5.43 0.54 -9.49
C VAL A 49 4.61 0.97 -8.28
N LEU A 50 3.29 0.76 -8.32
CA LEU A 50 2.40 1.10 -7.21
C LEU A 50 2.63 0.20 -5.98
N ALA A 51 2.97 -1.07 -6.20
CA ALA A 51 3.32 -1.99 -5.13
C ALA A 51 4.63 -1.59 -4.44
N ASP A 52 5.67 -1.24 -5.23
CA ASP A 52 6.96 -0.78 -4.72
C ASP A 52 6.82 0.54 -3.92
N GLU A 53 5.97 1.47 -4.41
CA GLU A 53 5.67 2.72 -3.69
C GLU A 53 4.95 2.43 -2.36
N LEU A 54 3.91 1.59 -2.38
CA LEU A 54 3.15 1.24 -1.19
C LEU A 54 4.01 0.54 -0.15
N GLU A 55 4.85 -0.43 -0.58
CA GLU A 55 5.81 -1.12 0.28
C GLU A 55 6.78 -0.14 0.94
N THR A 56 7.35 0.79 0.16
CA THR A 56 8.25 1.84 0.67
C THR A 56 7.57 2.71 1.71
N ARG A 57 6.33 3.15 1.48
CA ARG A 57 5.58 4.00 2.42
C ARG A 57 5.30 3.26 3.73
N ILE A 58 4.86 2.02 3.66
CA ILE A 58 4.53 1.24 4.86
C ILE A 58 5.80 0.89 5.65
N ASN A 59 6.88 0.50 4.98
CA ASN A 59 8.16 0.23 5.63
C ASN A 59 8.71 1.47 6.35
N LYS A 60 8.66 2.65 5.72
CA LYS A 60 9.01 3.93 6.36
C LYS A 60 8.21 4.18 7.63
N SER A 61 6.89 3.97 7.59
CA SER A 61 6.02 4.12 8.77
C SER A 61 6.41 3.13 9.88
N GLY A 62 6.76 1.89 9.53
CA GLY A 62 7.24 0.90 10.47
C GLY A 62 8.58 1.26 11.10
N GLU A 63 9.54 1.73 10.30
CA GLU A 63 10.85 2.20 10.79
C GLU A 63 10.70 3.36 11.79
N ILE A 64 9.77 4.29 11.55
CA ILE A 64 9.48 5.38 12.49
C ILE A 64 9.00 4.82 13.84
N LEU A 65 8.08 3.84 13.83
CA LEU A 65 7.61 3.20 15.05
C LEU A 65 8.73 2.41 15.75
N GLU A 66 9.55 1.67 15.02
CA GLU A 66 10.67 0.90 15.56
C GLU A 66 11.72 1.79 16.21
N ILE A 67 12.11 2.89 15.56
CA ILE A 67 13.09 3.85 16.09
C ILE A 67 12.52 4.52 17.34
N THR A 68 11.28 4.99 17.28
CA THR A 68 10.67 5.71 18.40
C THR A 68 10.30 4.79 19.58
N SER A 69 10.04 3.50 19.34
CA SER A 69 9.80 2.51 20.41
C SER A 69 10.99 2.36 21.37
N LYS A 70 12.20 2.65 20.90
CA LYS A 70 13.46 2.57 21.68
C LYS A 70 13.71 3.79 22.56
N LEU A 71 12.94 4.86 22.40
CA LEU A 71 13.10 6.07 23.22
C LEU A 71 12.72 5.78 24.67
N PRO A 72 13.51 6.25 25.67
CA PRO A 72 13.24 6.02 27.10
C PRO A 72 11.84 6.43 27.52
N GLN A 73 11.34 7.54 27.00
CA GLN A 73 9.98 8.01 27.29
C GLN A 73 8.89 7.13 26.67
N VAL A 74 9.18 6.38 25.59
CA VAL A 74 8.24 5.45 24.98
C VAL A 74 8.30 4.08 25.66
N SER A 75 9.49 3.62 26.02
CA SER A 75 9.71 2.31 26.64
C SER A 75 9.40 2.24 28.14
N SER A 76 8.74 3.25 28.72
CA SER A 76 8.35 3.30 30.14
C SER A 76 6.86 3.57 30.29
N THR A 77 6.25 3.15 31.41
CA THR A 77 4.81 3.32 31.69
C THR A 77 4.57 3.85 33.12
N PRO A 78 5.09 5.08 33.44
CA PRO A 78 5.06 5.60 34.81
C PRO A 78 3.65 5.86 35.35
N PHE A 79 2.65 6.00 34.49
CA PHE A 79 1.25 6.27 34.86
C PHE A 79 0.34 5.05 34.69
N ALA A 80 0.87 3.82 34.65
CA ALA A 80 0.08 2.60 34.49
C ALA A 80 -1.01 2.44 35.56
N SER A 81 -0.76 2.90 36.80
CA SER A 81 -1.73 2.88 37.91
C SER A 81 -2.89 3.86 37.74
N SER A 82 -2.81 4.78 36.77
CA SER A 82 -3.89 5.74 36.47
C SER A 82 -4.92 5.22 35.48
N ILE A 83 -4.67 4.03 34.89
CA ILE A 83 -5.64 3.38 34.00
C ILE A 83 -6.83 2.90 34.85
N SER A 84 -8.05 3.28 34.47
CA SER A 84 -9.26 2.87 35.12
C SER A 84 -10.31 2.38 34.11
N PRO A 85 -11.31 1.62 34.56
CA PRO A 85 -12.43 1.22 33.68
C PRO A 85 -13.25 2.41 33.15
N GLU A 86 -13.28 3.52 33.90
CA GLU A 86 -14.06 4.71 33.56
C GLU A 86 -13.36 5.60 32.54
N LEU A 87 -12.02 5.54 32.47
CA LEU A 87 -11.21 6.30 31.54
C LEU A 87 -10.35 5.33 30.72
N PRO A 88 -10.66 5.11 29.42
CA PRO A 88 -9.80 4.33 28.57
C PRO A 88 -8.41 5.00 28.42
N GLY A 89 -7.39 4.38 29.04
CA GLY A 89 -6.03 4.92 29.08
C GLY A 89 -5.79 5.89 30.24
N ILE A 90 -4.66 6.62 30.15
CA ILE A 90 -4.23 7.60 31.16
C ILE A 90 -4.84 8.98 30.89
N PRO A 91 -4.92 9.88 31.92
CA PRO A 91 -5.39 11.26 31.75
C PRO A 91 -4.65 12.03 30.65
N GLU A 92 -5.29 13.09 30.14
CA GLU A 92 -4.76 13.90 29.01
C GLU A 92 -3.42 14.56 29.33
N ASP A 93 -3.27 15.03 30.55
CA ASP A 93 -2.08 15.70 31.07
C ASP A 93 -1.00 14.74 31.60
N ALA A 94 -1.27 13.43 31.59
CA ALA A 94 -0.32 12.41 32.03
C ALA A 94 0.60 11.98 30.88
N ASP A 95 1.85 11.64 31.23
CA ASP A 95 2.91 11.15 30.33
C ASP A 95 3.13 12.04 29.07
N MET A 96 3.18 13.35 29.31
CA MET A 96 3.41 14.34 28.25
C MET A 96 4.63 14.05 27.35
N PRO A 97 5.76 13.52 27.87
CA PRO A 97 6.88 13.16 27.02
C PRO A 97 6.54 12.09 25.97
N LYS A 98 5.80 11.03 26.32
CA LYS A 98 5.36 9.99 25.38
C LYS A 98 4.30 10.53 24.43
N ARG A 99 3.33 11.33 24.92
CA ARG A 99 2.33 12.00 24.06
C ARG A 99 2.99 12.90 23.03
N LYS A 100 4.05 13.64 23.42
CA LYS A 100 4.79 14.50 22.50
C LYS A 100 5.44 13.69 21.36
N VAL A 101 6.02 12.52 21.65
CA VAL A 101 6.57 11.62 20.60
C VAL A 101 5.46 11.19 19.65
N ALA A 102 4.29 10.78 20.18
CA ALA A 102 3.14 10.39 19.36
C ALA A 102 2.67 11.53 18.44
N GLN A 103 2.57 12.75 18.98
CA GLN A 103 2.18 13.94 18.21
C GLN A 103 3.21 14.28 17.13
N ASP A 104 4.51 14.23 17.45
CA ASP A 104 5.60 14.49 16.50
C ASP A 104 5.57 13.50 15.32
N ILE A 105 5.25 12.23 15.58
CA ILE A 105 5.05 11.24 14.51
C ILE A 105 3.87 11.65 13.62
N LEU A 106 2.71 12.00 14.20
CA LEU A 106 1.52 12.41 13.46
C LEU A 106 1.73 13.69 12.65
N ASP A 107 2.60 14.57 13.13
CA ASP A 107 2.96 15.79 12.42
C ASP A 107 3.91 15.54 11.26
N THR A 108 4.79 14.57 11.39
CA THR A 108 5.86 14.25 10.42
C THR A 108 5.39 13.24 9.37
N ASP A 109 4.67 12.20 9.76
CA ASP A 109 4.19 11.15 8.87
C ASP A 109 2.66 11.15 8.77
N LYS A 110 2.14 11.67 7.64
CA LYS A 110 0.69 11.79 7.38
C LYS A 110 0.03 10.47 6.97
N ASP A 111 0.81 9.41 6.82
CA ASP A 111 0.27 8.06 6.63
C ASP A 111 -0.27 7.47 7.93
N PHE A 112 0.07 8.07 9.10
CA PHE A 112 -0.62 7.80 10.36
C PHE A 112 -1.79 8.76 10.61
N GLN A 113 -2.83 8.26 11.24
CA GLN A 113 -3.95 9.04 11.77
C GLN A 113 -4.15 8.89 13.30
N ALA A 114 -3.42 7.96 13.91
CA ALA A 114 -3.38 7.75 15.36
C ALA A 114 -2.07 7.05 15.72
N ILE A 115 -1.51 7.40 16.88
CA ILE A 115 -0.39 6.68 17.51
C ILE A 115 -0.85 6.27 18.92
N PHE A 116 -0.57 5.04 19.30
CA PHE A 116 -1.04 4.48 20.56
C PHE A 116 0.01 3.64 21.27
N PHE A 117 -0.18 3.46 22.58
CA PHE A 117 0.56 2.51 23.39
C PHE A 117 -0.43 1.58 24.12
N LEU A 118 -0.18 0.27 24.04
CA LEU A 118 -0.93 -0.75 24.77
C LEU A 118 -0.05 -1.37 25.85
N MET A 119 -0.64 -1.61 27.01
CA MET A 119 0.01 -2.33 28.10
C MET A 119 0.23 -3.82 27.76
N PRO A 120 1.07 -4.55 28.52
CA PRO A 120 1.32 -5.99 28.28
C PRO A 120 0.09 -6.89 28.34
N ASN A 121 -0.99 -6.45 28.96
CA ASN A 121 -2.27 -7.16 28.98
C ASN A 121 -3.24 -6.71 27.88
N GLY A 122 -2.80 -5.77 27.01
CA GLY A 122 -3.59 -5.21 25.91
C GLY A 122 -4.47 -4.03 26.30
N ASP A 123 -4.42 -3.54 27.54
CA ASP A 123 -5.13 -2.33 27.94
C ASP A 123 -4.55 -1.11 27.25
N MET A 124 -5.42 -0.18 26.86
CA MET A 124 -5.00 1.11 26.34
C MET A 124 -4.24 1.89 27.42
N TYR A 125 -3.01 2.31 27.13
CA TYR A 125 -2.27 3.25 27.97
C TYR A 125 -2.51 4.69 27.50
N LEU A 126 -2.25 4.98 26.22
CA LEU A 126 -2.58 6.26 25.59
C LEU A 126 -2.83 6.08 24.09
N ILE A 127 -3.53 7.05 23.52
CA ILE A 127 -3.65 7.23 22.07
C ILE A 127 -3.69 8.74 21.74
N GLU A 128 -2.96 9.13 20.70
CA GLU A 128 -2.98 10.47 20.12
C GLU A 128 -3.59 10.45 18.71
N PRO A 129 -4.36 11.49 18.32
CA PRO A 129 -4.77 12.64 19.14
C PRO A 129 -5.67 12.21 20.31
N TYR A 130 -5.63 12.95 21.42
CA TYR A 130 -6.37 12.57 22.64
C TYR A 130 -7.89 12.41 22.40
N SER A 131 -8.46 13.15 21.47
CA SER A 131 -9.87 12.97 21.06
C SER A 131 -10.19 11.53 20.60
N ARG A 132 -9.19 10.79 20.12
CA ARG A 132 -9.35 9.36 19.81
C ARG A 132 -9.50 8.53 21.07
N GLN A 133 -8.76 8.87 22.14
CA GLN A 133 -8.87 8.20 23.43
C GLN A 133 -10.26 8.40 24.05
N GLN A 134 -10.78 9.62 24.00
CA GLN A 134 -12.13 9.94 24.52
C GLN A 134 -13.24 9.17 23.78
N ASN A 135 -13.03 8.84 22.51
CA ASN A 135 -14.02 8.17 21.66
C ASN A 135 -13.85 6.64 21.62
N LEU A 136 -12.97 6.05 22.46
CA LEU A 136 -12.79 4.61 22.49
C LEU A 136 -14.05 3.91 23.01
N THR A 137 -14.45 2.86 22.29
CA THR A 137 -15.59 1.99 22.67
C THR A 137 -15.17 0.74 23.43
N ALA A 138 -13.85 0.57 23.66
CA ALA A 138 -13.26 -0.53 24.42
C ALA A 138 -11.96 -0.07 25.07
N ASN A 139 -11.60 -0.70 26.19
CA ASN A 139 -10.38 -0.38 26.95
C ASN A 139 -9.25 -1.37 26.68
N ASN A 140 -9.56 -2.59 26.27
CA ASN A 140 -8.59 -3.66 26.03
C ASN A 140 -8.62 -4.10 24.56
N PHE A 141 -7.42 -4.29 23.99
CA PHE A 141 -7.20 -4.62 22.60
C PHE A 141 -6.35 -5.88 22.40
N ALA A 142 -6.16 -6.70 23.44
CA ALA A 142 -5.39 -7.95 23.35
C ALA A 142 -5.95 -8.95 22.32
N PHE A 143 -7.25 -8.84 21.98
CA PHE A 143 -7.90 -9.69 21.00
C PHE A 143 -7.58 -9.33 19.53
N ARG A 144 -7.02 -8.13 19.31
CA ARG A 144 -6.70 -7.65 17.96
C ARG A 144 -5.49 -8.39 17.37
N ASP A 145 -5.55 -8.65 16.06
CA ASP A 145 -4.50 -9.36 15.34
C ASP A 145 -3.16 -8.62 15.36
N TYR A 146 -3.16 -7.31 15.21
CA TYR A 146 -1.93 -6.50 15.25
C TYR A 146 -1.23 -6.59 16.64
N TYR A 147 -1.99 -6.66 17.73
CA TYR A 147 -1.42 -6.86 19.06
C TYR A 147 -0.82 -8.26 19.20
N ARG A 148 -1.62 -9.29 18.91
CA ARG A 148 -1.17 -10.69 18.99
C ARG A 148 0.00 -10.96 18.06
N GLY A 149 -0.12 -10.53 16.79
CA GLY A 149 0.94 -10.71 15.82
C GLY A 149 2.26 -10.10 16.25
N ALA A 150 2.26 -8.87 16.79
CA ALA A 150 3.46 -8.24 17.31
C ALA A 150 4.05 -8.99 18.52
N VAL A 151 3.20 -9.36 19.49
CA VAL A 151 3.65 -10.06 20.71
C VAL A 151 4.15 -11.47 20.40
N ASP A 152 3.42 -12.23 19.57
CA ASP A 152 3.75 -13.64 19.27
C ASP A 152 5.00 -13.76 18.38
N THR A 153 5.18 -12.84 17.43
CA THR A 153 6.33 -12.86 16.51
C THR A 153 7.56 -12.14 17.08
N HIS A 154 7.41 -11.34 18.13
CA HIS A 154 8.46 -10.45 18.68
C HIS A 154 8.99 -9.43 17.67
N ASN A 155 8.22 -9.13 16.63
CA ASN A 155 8.59 -8.24 15.53
C ASN A 155 7.47 -7.25 15.24
N THR A 156 7.80 -6.22 14.46
CA THR A 156 6.81 -5.31 13.88
C THR A 156 5.79 -6.10 13.08
N TYR A 157 4.51 -5.84 13.35
CA TYR A 157 3.40 -6.55 12.73
C TYR A 157 2.38 -5.57 12.13
N LEU A 158 1.99 -5.82 10.89
CA LEU A 158 0.93 -5.10 10.20
C LEU A 158 -0.35 -5.93 10.23
N GLY A 159 -1.38 -5.42 10.91
CA GLY A 159 -2.67 -6.10 11.05
C GLY A 159 -3.57 -5.98 9.83
N ASN A 160 -4.65 -6.74 9.87
CA ASN A 160 -5.73 -6.68 8.88
C ASN A 160 -6.52 -5.37 8.95
N VAL A 161 -7.32 -5.10 7.93
CA VAL A 161 -8.32 -4.02 7.99
C VAL A 161 -9.37 -4.35 9.06
N ILE A 162 -9.57 -3.43 9.97
CA ILE A 162 -10.55 -3.52 11.06
C ILE A 162 -11.42 -2.28 11.11
N ILE A 163 -12.54 -2.36 11.81
CA ILE A 163 -13.27 -1.15 12.23
C ILE A 163 -12.59 -0.59 13.48
N SER A 164 -12.15 0.66 13.37
CA SER A 164 -11.48 1.38 14.46
C SER A 164 -12.43 1.64 15.62
N ALA A 165 -12.02 1.27 16.84
CA ALA A 165 -12.78 1.50 18.05
C ALA A 165 -12.96 2.98 18.41
N SER A 166 -12.08 3.86 17.91
CA SER A 166 -12.11 5.31 18.20
C SER A 166 -12.79 6.15 17.13
N SER A 167 -12.90 5.65 15.88
CA SER A 167 -13.47 6.44 14.77
C SER A 167 -14.63 5.77 14.05
N GLY A 168 -14.87 4.48 14.28
CA GLY A 168 -15.88 3.69 13.58
C GLY A 168 -15.57 3.51 12.08
N ARG A 169 -14.35 3.82 11.62
CA ARG A 169 -13.96 3.73 10.21
C ARG A 169 -13.00 2.57 9.97
N PRO A 170 -12.98 2.01 8.75
CA PRO A 170 -11.95 1.06 8.37
C PRO A 170 -10.55 1.65 8.57
N GLN A 171 -9.68 0.84 9.19
CA GLN A 171 -8.31 1.19 9.54
C GLN A 171 -7.49 -0.08 9.61
N THR A 172 -6.22 -0.02 9.28
CA THR A 172 -5.24 -1.04 9.66
C THR A 172 -4.27 -0.46 10.67
N ASN A 173 -3.75 -1.29 11.56
CA ASN A 173 -2.79 -0.88 12.58
C ASN A 173 -1.47 -1.61 12.41
N MET A 174 -0.39 -0.87 12.59
CA MET A 174 0.95 -1.40 12.73
C MET A 174 1.34 -1.39 14.21
N ALA A 175 2.03 -2.40 14.67
CA ALA A 175 2.39 -2.58 16.07
C ALA A 175 3.83 -3.08 16.23
N VAL A 176 4.55 -2.46 17.17
CA VAL A 176 5.94 -2.79 17.55
C VAL A 176 5.94 -3.21 19.01
N PRO A 177 6.30 -4.45 19.35
CA PRO A 177 6.40 -4.90 20.73
C PRO A 177 7.67 -4.35 21.37
N ILE A 178 7.58 -3.90 22.62
CA ILE A 178 8.68 -3.37 23.40
C ILE A 178 9.00 -4.33 24.53
N PHE A 179 10.18 -4.92 24.51
CA PHE A 179 10.67 -5.81 25.54
C PHE A 179 11.74 -5.15 26.40
N SER A 180 11.77 -5.51 27.67
CA SER A 180 12.82 -5.10 28.60
C SER A 180 14.15 -5.74 28.22
N GLU A 181 15.21 -4.94 28.05
CA GLU A 181 16.57 -5.43 27.80
C GLU A 181 17.11 -6.28 28.96
N ASN A 182 16.64 -6.04 30.20
CA ASN A 182 17.19 -6.69 31.39
C ASN A 182 16.69 -8.14 31.56
N ASN A 183 15.44 -8.41 31.21
CA ASN A 183 14.81 -9.71 31.52
C ASN A 183 13.89 -10.23 30.41
N GLY A 184 13.81 -9.54 29.26
CA GLY A 184 12.99 -9.97 28.11
C GLY A 184 11.47 -9.91 28.33
N THR A 185 11.00 -9.27 29.41
CA THR A 185 9.54 -9.12 29.63
C THR A 185 8.94 -8.07 28.72
N LEU A 186 7.73 -8.31 28.24
CA LEU A 186 6.98 -7.32 27.47
C LEU A 186 6.66 -6.09 28.33
N ILE A 187 7.08 -4.91 27.91
CA ILE A 187 6.76 -3.61 28.51
C ILE A 187 5.43 -3.09 27.96
N GLY A 188 5.17 -3.34 26.69
CA GLY A 188 3.97 -2.91 25.98
C GLY A 188 4.12 -2.98 24.48
N VAL A 189 3.13 -2.44 23.79
CA VAL A 189 3.10 -2.40 22.32
C VAL A 189 2.90 -0.95 21.85
N TRP A 190 3.86 -0.43 21.12
CA TRP A 190 3.80 0.88 20.46
C TRP A 190 3.24 0.70 19.06
N GLY A 191 2.24 1.49 18.67
CA GLY A 191 1.61 1.28 17.38
C GLY A 191 1.00 2.52 16.77
N GLY A 192 0.65 2.40 15.50
CA GLY A 192 0.03 3.45 14.72
C GLY A 192 -1.11 2.94 13.84
N GLY A 193 -2.18 3.72 13.77
CA GLY A 193 -3.28 3.50 12.85
C GLY A 193 -3.02 4.18 11.52
N LEU A 194 -2.94 3.42 10.44
CA LEU A 194 -2.69 3.95 9.09
C LEU A 194 -3.93 4.67 8.55
N ASN A 195 -3.67 5.76 7.83
CA ASN A 195 -4.68 6.62 7.21
C ASN A 195 -5.07 6.10 5.82
N LEU A 196 -6.00 5.16 5.74
CA LEU A 196 -6.44 4.56 4.49
C LEU A 196 -7.03 5.58 3.50
N THR A 197 -7.52 6.73 4.01
CA THR A 197 -7.97 7.83 3.15
C THR A 197 -6.81 8.45 2.37
N ASN A 198 -5.61 8.55 2.95
CA ASN A 198 -4.45 9.08 2.25
C ASN A 198 -3.97 8.14 1.14
N PHE A 199 -4.01 6.83 1.37
CA PHE A 199 -3.71 5.85 0.32
C PHE A 199 -4.73 5.96 -0.84
N SER A 200 -6.01 6.08 -0.53
CA SER A 200 -7.05 6.28 -1.56
C SER A 200 -6.86 7.59 -2.33
N LYS A 201 -6.52 8.70 -1.66
CA LYS A 201 -6.23 9.97 -2.33
C LYS A 201 -5.04 9.88 -3.28
N SER A 202 -3.99 9.15 -2.91
CA SER A 202 -2.85 8.90 -3.80
C SER A 202 -3.29 8.17 -5.07
N LEU A 203 -4.11 7.12 -4.95
CA LEU A 203 -4.66 6.39 -6.10
C LEU A 203 -5.58 7.27 -6.97
N GLN A 204 -6.38 8.16 -6.36
CA GLN A 204 -7.27 9.08 -7.09
C GLN A 204 -6.51 10.15 -7.87
N SER A 205 -5.26 10.44 -7.50
CA SER A 205 -4.40 11.38 -8.25
C SER A 205 -3.76 10.77 -9.49
N LEU A 206 -3.90 9.46 -9.71
CA LEU A 206 -3.39 8.80 -10.90
C LEU A 206 -4.21 9.18 -12.14
N ASN A 207 -3.54 9.36 -13.26
CA ASN A 207 -4.18 9.53 -14.55
C ASN A 207 -4.60 8.18 -15.12
N LEU A 208 -5.70 7.63 -14.57
CA LEU A 208 -6.26 6.37 -15.04
C LEU A 208 -7.11 6.58 -16.30
N THR A 209 -7.18 5.57 -17.15
CA THR A 209 -8.12 5.56 -18.27
C THR A 209 -9.56 5.48 -17.77
N ASN A 210 -10.55 5.86 -18.59
CA ASN A 210 -11.93 6.12 -18.18
C ASN A 210 -12.66 4.96 -17.48
N ASN A 211 -12.16 3.74 -17.51
CA ASN A 211 -12.81 2.59 -16.87
C ASN A 211 -11.82 1.76 -16.02
N GLU A 212 -10.62 2.25 -15.84
CA GLU A 212 -9.61 1.57 -15.03
C GLU A 212 -9.82 1.91 -13.55
N ARG A 213 -9.68 0.91 -12.71
CA ARG A 213 -9.74 1.00 -11.26
C ARG A 213 -8.53 0.34 -10.64
N VAL A 214 -7.86 1.03 -9.72
CA VAL A 214 -6.76 0.46 -8.92
C VAL A 214 -7.21 0.36 -7.47
N VAL A 215 -6.95 -0.79 -6.86
CA VAL A 215 -7.24 -1.05 -5.45
C VAL A 215 -6.03 -1.63 -4.73
N TYR A 216 -5.86 -1.24 -3.47
CA TYR A 216 -4.97 -1.91 -2.53
C TYR A 216 -5.80 -2.81 -1.62
N VAL A 217 -5.29 -4.00 -1.35
CA VAL A 217 -6.03 -5.07 -0.65
C VAL A 217 -5.13 -5.70 0.40
N ASP A 218 -5.65 -5.94 1.60
CA ASP A 218 -4.91 -6.62 2.67
C ASP A 218 -4.81 -8.14 2.43
N GLN A 219 -4.09 -8.86 3.29
CA GLN A 219 -3.89 -10.30 3.18
C GLN A 219 -5.17 -11.15 3.28
N GLN A 220 -6.28 -10.58 3.72
CA GLN A 220 -7.60 -11.23 3.78
C GLN A 220 -8.52 -10.84 2.62
N GLY A 221 -8.03 -10.05 1.67
CA GLY A 221 -8.81 -9.57 0.54
C GLY A 221 -9.69 -8.37 0.86
N GLN A 222 -9.51 -7.71 2.01
CA GLN A 222 -10.27 -6.52 2.36
C GLN A 222 -9.65 -5.28 1.73
N LYS A 223 -10.49 -4.39 1.23
CA LYS A 223 -10.08 -3.16 0.57
C LYS A 223 -9.39 -2.19 1.54
N ILE A 224 -8.18 -1.74 1.19
CA ILE A 224 -7.39 -0.74 1.90
C ILE A 224 -7.55 0.64 1.27
N ALA A 225 -7.46 0.71 -0.07
CA ALA A 225 -7.53 1.94 -0.84
C ALA A 225 -8.15 1.69 -2.20
N ASP A 226 -8.67 2.76 -2.82
CA ASP A 226 -9.43 2.68 -4.06
C ASP A 226 -9.30 3.98 -4.86
N SER A 227 -8.98 3.88 -6.13
CA SER A 227 -8.95 5.01 -7.05
C SER A 227 -10.34 5.55 -7.39
N ASN A 228 -11.41 4.76 -7.18
CA ASN A 228 -12.77 5.18 -7.43
C ASN A 228 -13.36 5.93 -6.23
N ASN A 229 -13.64 7.22 -6.40
CA ASN A 229 -14.19 8.09 -5.35
C ASN A 229 -15.52 7.60 -4.76
N GLN A 230 -16.33 6.90 -5.55
CA GLN A 230 -17.63 6.39 -5.08
C GLN A 230 -17.51 5.17 -4.17
N SER A 231 -16.34 4.53 -4.17
CA SER A 231 -16.03 3.32 -3.40
C SER A 231 -15.21 3.61 -2.15
N LEU A 232 -15.24 4.83 -1.62
CA LEU A 232 -14.54 5.19 -0.38
C LEU A 232 -15.01 4.33 0.80
N LEU A 233 -14.09 4.10 1.72
CA LEU A 233 -14.32 3.34 2.94
C LEU A 233 -15.44 3.96 3.77
N ARG A 234 -16.53 3.23 3.98
CA ARG A 234 -17.70 3.69 4.74
C ARG A 234 -17.52 3.45 6.23
N PRO A 235 -18.05 4.33 7.09
CA PRO A 235 -18.07 4.07 8.52
C PRO A 235 -18.82 2.77 8.86
N ASN A 236 -18.35 2.06 9.89
CA ASN A 236 -18.94 0.84 10.44
C ASN A 236 -19.16 -0.31 9.45
N SER A 237 -18.42 -0.33 8.35
CA SER A 237 -18.54 -1.37 7.32
C SER A 237 -17.16 -1.72 6.75
N LEU A 238 -16.87 -3.01 6.66
CA LEU A 238 -15.85 -3.57 5.77
C LEU A 238 -16.54 -3.78 4.43
N ASN A 239 -16.21 -2.96 3.43
CA ASN A 239 -17.11 -2.74 2.30
C ASN A 239 -17.03 -3.76 1.19
N GLU A 240 -15.84 -4.13 0.77
CA GLU A 240 -15.63 -4.92 -0.43
C GLU A 240 -14.47 -5.87 -0.23
N SER A 241 -14.68 -7.13 -0.58
CA SER A 241 -13.67 -8.17 -0.53
C SER A 241 -13.29 -8.61 -1.93
N PHE A 242 -11.99 -8.82 -2.13
CA PHE A 242 -11.38 -9.35 -3.34
C PHE A 242 -10.87 -10.79 -3.14
N ALA A 243 -11.16 -11.41 -1.98
CA ALA A 243 -10.67 -12.74 -1.61
C ALA A 243 -11.03 -13.84 -2.61
N ASP A 244 -12.15 -13.69 -3.32
CA ASP A 244 -12.62 -14.68 -4.29
C ASP A 244 -11.90 -14.59 -5.66
N LEU A 245 -11.15 -13.52 -5.92
CA LEU A 245 -10.41 -13.36 -7.17
C LEU A 245 -9.16 -14.26 -7.19
N GLN A 246 -8.91 -14.89 -8.33
CA GLN A 246 -7.69 -15.69 -8.53
C GLN A 246 -6.45 -14.79 -8.56
N SER A 247 -6.54 -13.61 -9.17
CA SER A 247 -5.50 -12.58 -9.19
C SER A 247 -5.07 -12.19 -7.77
N PHE A 248 -6.02 -11.97 -6.85
CA PHE A 248 -5.73 -11.72 -5.45
C PHE A 248 -5.00 -12.90 -4.79
N ARG A 249 -5.53 -14.13 -4.95
CA ARG A 249 -4.89 -15.34 -4.38
C ARG A 249 -3.46 -15.54 -4.89
N ASN A 250 -3.22 -15.29 -6.16
CA ASN A 250 -1.88 -15.36 -6.74
C ASN A 250 -0.96 -14.28 -6.12
N ALA A 251 -1.44 -13.04 -6.01
CA ALA A 251 -0.67 -11.94 -5.43
C ALA A 251 -0.25 -12.24 -3.98
N VAL A 252 -1.16 -12.68 -3.11
CA VAL A 252 -0.81 -12.98 -1.71
C VAL A 252 0.10 -14.21 -1.57
N ASN A 253 0.16 -15.06 -2.58
CA ASN A 253 1.14 -16.14 -2.69
C ASN A 253 2.49 -15.68 -3.26
N GLY A 254 2.64 -14.40 -3.57
CA GLY A 254 3.89 -13.79 -4.04
C GLY A 254 4.07 -13.79 -5.56
N GLU A 255 3.02 -14.10 -6.32
CA GLU A 255 3.02 -14.09 -7.78
C GLU A 255 2.54 -12.73 -8.32
N SER A 256 2.97 -12.38 -9.54
CA SER A 256 2.50 -11.22 -10.28
C SER A 256 2.08 -11.62 -11.69
N GLY A 257 1.21 -10.85 -12.32
CA GLY A 257 0.76 -11.11 -13.69
C GLY A 257 -0.57 -10.46 -14.01
N THR A 258 -1.19 -10.94 -15.08
CA THR A 258 -2.48 -10.47 -15.60
C THR A 258 -3.41 -11.65 -15.89
N LEU A 259 -4.66 -11.57 -15.44
CA LEU A 259 -5.71 -12.57 -15.66
C LEU A 259 -7.00 -11.93 -16.17
N ILE A 260 -7.79 -12.70 -16.91
CA ILE A 260 -9.17 -12.33 -17.24
C ILE A 260 -10.09 -13.01 -16.24
N GLU A 261 -10.80 -12.22 -15.44
CA GLU A 261 -11.70 -12.71 -14.40
C GLU A 261 -13.12 -12.13 -14.58
N SER A 262 -14.11 -12.78 -13.98
CA SER A 262 -15.48 -12.27 -13.96
C SER A 262 -15.72 -11.52 -12.63
N ILE A 263 -15.94 -10.22 -12.70
CA ILE A 263 -16.30 -9.39 -11.53
C ILE A 263 -17.73 -8.89 -11.76
N ASN A 264 -18.66 -9.26 -10.88
CA ASN A 264 -20.09 -8.91 -11.01
C ASN A 264 -20.71 -9.29 -12.37
N GLY A 265 -20.28 -10.41 -12.96
CA GLY A 265 -20.76 -10.90 -14.24
C GLY A 265 -20.13 -10.24 -15.47
N THR A 266 -19.22 -9.29 -15.29
CA THR A 266 -18.47 -8.63 -16.37
C THR A 266 -17.06 -9.19 -16.46
N LYS A 267 -16.59 -9.46 -17.68
CA LYS A 267 -15.18 -9.85 -17.90
C LYS A 267 -14.29 -8.64 -17.70
N MET A 268 -13.32 -8.80 -16.83
CA MET A 268 -12.34 -7.78 -16.50
C MET A 268 -10.93 -8.33 -16.73
N LEU A 269 -10.04 -7.50 -17.22
CA LEU A 269 -8.60 -7.73 -17.18
C LEU A 269 -8.10 -7.26 -15.83
N VAL A 270 -7.46 -8.15 -15.07
CA VAL A 270 -6.95 -7.86 -13.74
C VAL A 270 -5.46 -8.10 -13.69
N SER A 271 -4.67 -7.02 -13.62
CA SER A 271 -3.24 -7.07 -13.37
C SER A 271 -2.99 -6.98 -11.87
N TYR A 272 -2.05 -7.76 -11.34
CA TYR A 272 -1.84 -7.90 -9.91
C TYR A 272 -0.36 -8.00 -9.55
N HIS A 273 -0.01 -7.45 -8.38
CA HIS A 273 1.33 -7.53 -7.82
C HIS A 273 1.29 -7.65 -6.29
N PRO A 274 2.15 -8.51 -5.68
CA PRO A 274 2.28 -8.59 -4.23
C PRO A 274 2.95 -7.35 -3.65
N VAL A 275 2.58 -6.99 -2.42
CA VAL A 275 3.25 -5.98 -1.58
C VAL A 275 3.72 -6.69 -0.32
N LYS A 276 5.02 -6.90 -0.18
CA LYS A 276 5.60 -7.63 0.95
C LYS A 276 5.98 -6.64 2.06
N VAL A 277 5.26 -6.68 3.16
CA VAL A 277 5.46 -5.76 4.27
C VAL A 277 5.58 -6.54 5.57
N PHE A 278 6.76 -6.54 6.17
CA PHE A 278 7.08 -7.34 7.35
C PHE A 278 6.76 -8.83 7.12
N SER A 279 5.90 -9.42 7.94
CA SER A 279 5.44 -10.81 7.82
C SER A 279 4.15 -10.97 7.03
N THR A 280 3.61 -9.90 6.44
CA THR A 280 2.33 -9.91 5.71
C THR A 280 2.54 -9.64 4.22
N VAL A 281 1.60 -10.09 3.40
CA VAL A 281 1.57 -9.81 1.97
C VAL A 281 0.23 -9.20 1.62
N TRP A 282 0.25 -7.94 1.18
CA TRP A 282 -0.88 -7.25 0.58
C TRP A 282 -0.84 -7.39 -0.94
N ALA A 283 -1.85 -6.87 -1.63
CA ALA A 283 -1.90 -6.88 -3.08
C ALA A 283 -2.28 -5.51 -3.66
N VAL A 284 -1.71 -5.20 -4.82
CA VAL A 284 -2.19 -4.16 -5.73
C VAL A 284 -2.90 -4.84 -6.88
N LEU A 285 -4.12 -4.42 -7.19
CA LEU A 285 -4.90 -4.89 -8.32
C LEU A 285 -5.25 -3.68 -9.21
N ALA A 286 -4.96 -3.77 -10.51
CA ALA A 286 -5.51 -2.88 -11.54
C ALA A 286 -6.56 -3.64 -12.33
N ILE A 287 -7.76 -3.08 -12.38
CA ILE A 287 -8.97 -3.73 -12.91
C ILE A 287 -9.50 -2.86 -14.04
N GLU A 288 -9.62 -3.41 -15.24
CA GLU A 288 -10.19 -2.73 -16.41
C GLU A 288 -11.14 -3.64 -17.16
N PRO A 289 -12.16 -3.10 -17.85
CA PRO A 289 -13.03 -3.90 -18.69
C PRO A 289 -12.23 -4.63 -19.77
N TYR A 290 -12.54 -5.91 -19.97
CA TYR A 290 -11.98 -6.69 -21.05
C TYR A 290 -12.96 -6.76 -22.22
N ASP A 291 -12.73 -5.90 -23.19
CA ASP A 291 -13.42 -5.91 -24.48
C ASP A 291 -12.68 -6.89 -25.42
N GLY A 292 -12.76 -8.19 -25.12
CA GLY A 292 -12.12 -9.23 -25.93
C GLY A 292 -12.33 -9.03 -27.43
N PRO A 293 -11.55 -9.68 -28.30
CA PRO A 293 -11.73 -9.56 -29.74
C PRO A 293 -13.20 -9.87 -30.08
N THR A 294 -13.90 -8.89 -30.63
CA THR A 294 -15.21 -9.09 -31.22
C THR A 294 -15.03 -10.12 -32.33
N VAL A 295 -15.43 -11.36 -32.06
CA VAL A 295 -15.55 -12.38 -33.09
C VAL A 295 -16.69 -11.92 -34.00
N SER A 296 -16.31 -11.23 -35.07
CA SER A 296 -17.21 -10.89 -36.17
C SER A 296 -17.49 -12.12 -37.03
#